data_cb2ac2f0b029c795545521912dfa8c0c
#
_entry.id   cb2ac2f0b029c795545521912dfa8c0c
#
_cell.length_a   1.000
_cell.length_b   1.000
_cell.length_c   1.000
_cell.angle_alpha   90.00
_cell.angle_beta   90.00
_cell.angle_gamma   90.00
#
_symmetry.space_group_name_H-M   'P 1'
#
loop_
_entity.id
_entity.type
_entity.pdbx_description
1 polymer ?
#
loop_
_entity_poly.entity_id
_entity_poly.type
_entity_poly.pdbx_seq_one_letter_code
_entity_poly.pdbx_strand_id
1 'polypeptide(L)'
;ESTLYRLIDYNLFSARNIDLPRKVHYCKRKKKKDFKVDKACRIHRTYEDFINFRQEHPHLPITQMDTVEGTKGGKVLLTIHFVKAEFMLAFLRNSNDSQSVIDIFDKLYIELRCDIFISLFPVLLTDNGSEFSNPKAIEYDAQGNQRTRIFYCDASSPGQKGSAEKNHE
;
A
#
# COMPACT_ATOMS: atom_id res chain seq x y z
N GLU A 1 18.40 -9.31 -50.50
CA GLU A 1 17.66 -8.88 -49.29
C GLU A 1 18.55 -8.84 -48.06
N SER A 2 19.37 -9.87 -47.76
CA SER A 2 20.22 -9.91 -46.55
C SER A 2 21.26 -8.80 -46.47
N THR A 3 21.77 -8.33 -47.61
CA THR A 3 22.79 -7.28 -47.68
C THR A 3 22.22 -5.92 -47.26
N LEU A 4 21.02 -5.57 -47.71
CA LEU A 4 20.35 -4.31 -47.35
C LEU A 4 20.09 -4.21 -45.84
N TYR A 5 19.60 -5.28 -45.24
CA TYR A 5 19.37 -5.34 -43.77
C TYR A 5 20.67 -5.21 -42.97
N ARG A 6 21.79 -5.79 -43.45
CA ARG A 6 23.11 -5.62 -42.84
C ARG A 6 23.60 -4.16 -42.90
N LEU A 7 23.39 -3.48 -44.01
CA LEU A 7 23.77 -2.07 -44.18
C LEU A 7 22.95 -1.17 -43.23
N ILE A 8 21.69 -1.50 -43.01
CA ILE A 8 20.83 -0.78 -42.05
C ILE A 8 21.30 -1.08 -40.61
N ASP A 9 21.69 -2.33 -40.29
CA ASP A 9 22.24 -2.70 -39.00
C ASP A 9 23.54 -1.92 -38.69
N TYR A 10 24.38 -1.69 -39.70
CA TYR A 10 25.62 -0.90 -39.54
C TYR A 10 25.41 0.62 -39.61
N ASN A 11 24.15 1.10 -39.66
CA ASN A 11 23.81 2.52 -39.75
C ASN A 11 24.40 3.22 -41.00
N LEU A 12 24.60 2.49 -42.08
CA LEU A 12 25.10 3.02 -43.38
C LEU A 12 23.98 3.56 -44.26
N PHE A 13 22.74 3.51 -43.81
CA PHE A 13 21.54 4.03 -44.44
C PHE A 13 20.84 5.06 -43.56
N SER A 14 20.07 5.97 -44.16
CA SER A 14 19.21 6.90 -43.43
C SER A 14 18.05 6.20 -42.73
N ALA A 15 17.55 5.07 -43.26
CA ALA A 15 16.58 4.22 -42.60
C ALA A 15 17.25 3.40 -41.50
N ARG A 16 16.59 3.30 -40.36
CA ARG A 16 17.04 2.54 -39.20
C ARG A 16 16.17 1.32 -38.92
N ASN A 17 16.64 0.41 -38.09
CA ASN A 17 15.90 -0.82 -37.72
C ASN A 17 14.49 -0.54 -37.19
N ILE A 18 14.26 0.63 -36.56
CA ILE A 18 12.96 1.05 -36.06
C ILE A 18 11.94 1.34 -37.16
N ASP A 19 12.44 1.72 -38.36
CA ASP A 19 11.61 2.05 -39.50
C ASP A 19 11.16 0.82 -40.29
N LEU A 20 11.68 -0.38 -39.92
CA LEU A 20 11.42 -1.63 -40.63
C LEU A 20 10.26 -2.39 -39.97
N PRO A 21 9.15 -2.67 -40.70
CA PRO A 21 7.93 -3.24 -40.10
C PRO A 21 8.07 -4.63 -39.49
N ARG A 22 9.13 -5.38 -39.81
CA ARG A 22 9.35 -6.77 -39.36
C ARG A 22 10.59 -6.99 -38.49
N LYS A 23 11.41 -5.99 -38.28
CA LYS A 23 12.70 -6.13 -37.59
C LYS A 23 12.64 -5.67 -36.11
N VAL A 24 11.63 -4.93 -35.73
CA VAL A 24 11.40 -4.54 -34.34
C VAL A 24 10.68 -5.68 -33.62
N HIS A 25 11.44 -6.54 -32.94
CA HIS A 25 10.87 -7.50 -32.03
C HIS A 25 10.72 -6.87 -30.65
N TYR A 26 9.51 -6.49 -30.29
CA TYR A 26 9.22 -6.08 -28.92
C TYR A 26 9.38 -7.28 -28.00
N CYS A 27 10.42 -7.30 -27.18
CA CYS A 27 10.47 -8.25 -26.06
C CYS A 27 9.20 -8.08 -25.22
N LYS A 28 8.39 -9.13 -25.14
CA LYS A 28 7.27 -9.16 -24.20
C LYS A 28 7.85 -8.85 -22.82
N ARG A 29 7.41 -7.74 -22.22
CA ARG A 29 7.78 -7.43 -20.83
C ARG A 29 7.49 -8.68 -20.00
N LYS A 30 8.52 -9.26 -19.38
CA LYS A 30 8.31 -10.30 -18.37
C LYS A 30 7.37 -9.70 -17.34
N LYS A 31 6.13 -10.23 -17.26
CA LYS A 31 5.23 -9.86 -16.16
C LYS A 31 6.00 -10.14 -14.88
N LYS A 32 6.28 -9.12 -14.08
CA LYS A 32 6.78 -9.33 -12.73
C LYS A 32 5.79 -10.28 -12.08
N LYS A 33 6.28 -11.36 -11.46
CA LYS A 33 5.44 -12.16 -10.57
C LYS A 33 5.08 -11.22 -9.44
N ASP A 34 3.85 -10.71 -9.45
CA ASP A 34 3.33 -9.98 -8.31
C ASP A 34 3.39 -10.94 -7.14
N PHE A 35 4.04 -10.53 -6.08
CA PHE A 35 4.06 -11.29 -4.84
C PHE A 35 2.60 -11.34 -4.36
N LYS A 36 1.97 -12.50 -4.52
CA LYS A 36 0.59 -12.68 -4.11
C LYS A 36 0.60 -12.77 -2.59
N VAL A 37 0.28 -11.68 -1.94
CA VAL A 37 -0.03 -11.69 -0.50
C VAL A 37 -1.16 -12.67 -0.29
N ASP A 38 -1.03 -13.52 0.71
CA ASP A 38 -2.07 -14.46 1.09
C ASP A 38 -3.34 -13.67 1.45
N LYS A 39 -4.40 -13.90 0.68
CA LYS A 39 -5.69 -13.22 0.89
C LYS A 39 -6.39 -13.68 2.18
N ALA A 40 -5.93 -14.76 2.80
CA ALA A 40 -6.48 -15.27 4.05
C ALA A 40 -6.39 -14.25 5.20
N CYS A 41 -5.38 -13.37 5.19
CA CYS A 41 -5.26 -12.31 6.18
C CYS A 41 -6.41 -11.28 6.13
N ARG A 42 -7.17 -11.22 5.02
CA ARG A 42 -8.26 -10.27 4.76
C ARG A 42 -9.66 -10.83 5.03
N ILE A 43 -9.77 -12.09 5.43
CA ILE A 43 -11.05 -12.69 5.80
C ILE A 43 -11.62 -11.90 6.98
N HIS A 44 -12.89 -11.49 6.87
CA HIS A 44 -13.60 -10.62 7.83
C HIS A 44 -12.96 -9.23 8.03
N ARG A 45 -12.21 -8.74 7.00
CA ARG A 45 -11.57 -7.42 7.00
C ARG A 45 -11.72 -6.72 5.64
N THR A 46 -12.72 -7.10 4.85
CA THR A 46 -13.03 -6.48 3.56
C THR A 46 -13.61 -5.07 3.74
N TYR A 47 -13.72 -4.33 2.65
CA TYR A 47 -14.39 -3.02 2.69
C TYR A 47 -15.89 -3.16 3.01
N GLU A 48 -16.53 -4.25 2.60
CA GLU A 48 -17.92 -4.56 2.97
C GLU A 48 -18.04 -4.80 4.49
N ASP A 49 -17.12 -5.57 5.09
CA ASP A 49 -17.04 -5.74 6.54
C ASP A 49 -16.85 -4.41 7.26
N PHE A 50 -16.04 -3.50 6.68
CA PHE A 50 -15.88 -2.14 7.21
C PHE A 50 -17.18 -1.34 7.19
N ILE A 51 -17.94 -1.38 6.11
CA ILE A 51 -19.22 -0.69 6.00
C ILE A 51 -20.20 -1.21 7.05
N ASN A 52 -20.31 -2.53 7.19
CA ASN A 52 -21.18 -3.16 8.19
C ASN A 52 -20.76 -2.75 9.61
N PHE A 53 -19.46 -2.84 9.92
CA PHE A 53 -18.91 -2.41 11.20
C PHE A 53 -19.18 -0.92 11.48
N ARG A 54 -19.10 -0.09 10.45
CA ARG A 54 -19.36 1.36 10.53
C ARG A 54 -20.83 1.68 10.83
N GLN A 55 -21.76 0.88 10.32
CA GLN A 55 -23.19 1.01 10.64
C GLN A 55 -23.48 0.68 12.11
N GLU A 56 -22.82 -0.33 12.65
CA GLU A 56 -22.93 -0.71 14.06
C GLU A 56 -22.25 0.29 15.01
N HIS A 57 -21.18 0.92 14.55
CA HIS A 57 -20.34 1.81 15.35
C HIS A 57 -20.11 3.19 14.68
N PRO A 58 -21.16 4.00 14.43
CA PRO A 58 -21.06 5.23 13.66
C PRO A 58 -20.19 6.33 14.30
N HIS A 59 -20.00 6.27 15.62
CA HIS A 59 -19.28 7.29 16.39
C HIS A 59 -17.76 7.08 16.46
N LEU A 60 -17.27 5.88 16.15
CA LEU A 60 -15.86 5.60 16.23
C LEU A 60 -15.08 6.39 15.16
N PRO A 61 -13.97 7.04 15.53
CA PRO A 61 -13.12 7.71 14.55
C PRO A 61 -12.47 6.70 13.63
N ILE A 62 -12.28 7.09 12.37
CA ILE A 62 -11.58 6.30 11.36
C ILE A 62 -10.21 6.91 11.17
N THR A 63 -9.19 6.04 11.14
CA THR A 63 -7.84 6.40 10.78
C THR A 63 -7.49 5.69 9.48
N GLN A 64 -7.05 6.44 8.49
CA GLN A 64 -6.61 5.89 7.20
C GLN A 64 -5.08 5.76 7.20
N MET A 65 -4.59 4.65 6.63
CA MET A 65 -3.16 4.42 6.48
C MET A 65 -2.80 4.28 5.01
N ASP A 66 -1.62 4.80 4.67
CA ASP A 66 -1.04 4.65 3.35
C ASP A 66 0.48 4.60 3.41
N THR A 67 1.10 4.08 2.38
CA THR A 67 2.56 4.04 2.23
C THR A 67 2.99 4.86 1.03
N VAL A 68 3.83 5.87 1.27
CA VAL A 68 4.44 6.66 0.19
C VAL A 68 5.86 6.16 -0.04
N GLU A 69 6.10 5.57 -1.20
CA GLU A 69 7.42 5.10 -1.64
C GLU A 69 7.98 6.10 -2.67
N GLY A 70 9.14 6.69 -2.38
CA GLY A 70 9.85 7.54 -3.33
C GLY A 70 10.62 6.72 -4.37
N THR A 71 11.89 6.47 -4.09
CA THR A 71 12.72 5.60 -4.95
C THR A 71 12.51 4.15 -4.55
N LYS A 72 12.29 3.27 -5.53
CA LYS A 72 12.09 1.85 -5.31
C LYS A 72 13.25 1.20 -4.54
N GLY A 73 12.93 0.58 -3.40
CA GLY A 73 13.92 0.00 -2.49
C GLY A 73 14.63 1.04 -1.60
N GLY A 74 14.19 2.29 -1.61
CA GLY A 74 14.63 3.34 -0.69
C GLY A 74 13.81 3.39 0.59
N LYS A 75 13.95 4.50 1.31
CA LYS A 75 13.13 4.78 2.48
C LYS A 75 11.68 5.04 2.07
N VAL A 76 10.76 4.64 2.92
CA VAL A 76 9.31 4.79 2.71
C VAL A 76 8.66 5.50 3.89
N LEU A 77 7.60 6.23 3.63
CA LEU A 77 6.79 6.86 4.67
C LEU A 77 5.53 6.04 4.91
N LEU A 78 5.24 5.74 6.17
CA LEU A 78 3.89 5.34 6.59
C LEU A 78 3.14 6.61 6.97
N THR A 79 2.06 6.92 6.30
CA THR A 79 1.17 8.00 6.65
C THR A 79 -0.03 7.46 7.41
N ILE A 80 -0.40 8.13 8.49
CA ILE A 80 -1.54 7.81 9.35
C ILE A 80 -2.41 9.06 9.43
N HIS A 81 -3.56 9.02 8.77
CA HIS A 81 -4.48 10.14 8.64
C HIS A 81 -5.70 9.95 9.54
N PHE A 82 -5.88 10.86 10.49
CA PHE A 82 -7.06 10.95 11.36
C PHE A 82 -8.16 11.74 10.64
N VAL A 83 -9.08 11.04 10.00
CA VAL A 83 -10.09 11.62 9.11
C VAL A 83 -10.93 12.73 9.79
N LYS A 84 -11.36 12.48 11.02
CA LYS A 84 -12.19 13.44 11.77
C LYS A 84 -11.44 14.69 12.22
N ALA A 85 -10.14 14.54 12.50
CA ALA A 85 -9.29 15.64 12.98
C ALA A 85 -8.57 16.39 11.86
N GLU A 86 -8.67 15.90 10.62
CA GLU A 86 -7.93 16.41 9.45
C GLU A 86 -6.42 16.54 9.73
N PHE A 87 -5.89 15.57 10.49
CA PHE A 87 -4.51 15.57 10.95
C PHE A 87 -3.80 14.31 10.47
N MET A 88 -2.55 14.45 10.03
CA MET A 88 -1.74 13.36 9.52
C MET A 88 -0.40 13.25 10.24
N LEU A 89 -0.07 12.03 10.64
CA LEU A 89 1.28 11.64 11.09
C LEU A 89 2.01 10.94 9.94
N ALA A 90 3.33 11.13 9.88
CA ALA A 90 4.19 10.45 8.93
C ALA A 90 5.40 9.84 9.64
N PHE A 91 5.64 8.56 9.42
CA PHE A 91 6.75 7.81 10.01
C PHE A 91 7.68 7.30 8.92
N LEU A 92 8.96 7.69 9.01
CA LEU A 92 9.98 7.23 8.08
C LEU A 92 10.40 5.81 8.43
N ARG A 93 10.31 4.90 7.43
CA ARG A 93 10.72 3.50 7.53
C ARG A 93 11.90 3.22 6.58
N ASN A 94 12.78 2.29 6.95
CA ASN A 94 13.92 1.92 6.14
C ASN A 94 13.57 0.86 5.08
N SER A 95 12.47 0.13 5.27
CA SER A 95 12.01 -0.95 4.38
C SER A 95 10.49 -0.92 4.25
N ASN A 96 9.98 -1.40 3.11
CA ASN A 96 8.55 -1.54 2.87
C ASN A 96 8.10 -2.98 3.17
N ASP A 97 8.11 -3.33 4.45
CA ASP A 97 7.69 -4.64 4.97
C ASP A 97 6.66 -4.50 6.09
N SER A 98 6.00 -5.60 6.43
CA SER A 98 4.96 -5.61 7.46
C SER A 98 5.53 -5.42 8.87
N GLN A 99 6.76 -5.87 9.13
CA GLN A 99 7.37 -5.73 10.45
C GLN A 99 7.61 -4.27 10.80
N SER A 100 8.09 -3.45 9.86
CA SER A 100 8.32 -2.03 10.11
C SER A 100 7.03 -1.23 10.41
N VAL A 101 5.87 -1.68 9.93
CA VAL A 101 4.57 -1.12 10.31
C VAL A 101 4.20 -1.55 11.73
N ILE A 102 4.35 -2.83 12.05
CA ILE A 102 4.07 -3.38 13.38
C ILE A 102 4.91 -2.66 14.45
N ASP A 103 6.20 -2.49 14.21
CA ASP A 103 7.14 -1.80 15.12
C ASP A 103 6.68 -0.36 15.45
N ILE A 104 6.14 0.35 14.46
CA ILE A 104 5.57 1.70 14.67
C ILE A 104 4.34 1.63 15.56
N PHE A 105 3.42 0.68 15.32
CA PHE A 105 2.22 0.52 16.13
C PHE A 105 2.54 0.06 17.57
N ASP A 106 3.53 -0.81 17.72
CA ASP A 106 3.99 -1.25 19.06
C ASP A 106 4.62 -0.08 19.82
N LYS A 107 5.45 0.71 19.16
CA LYS A 107 6.02 1.92 19.75
C LYS A 107 4.94 2.93 20.17
N LEU A 108 3.99 3.22 19.28
CA LEU A 108 2.87 4.12 19.58
C LEU A 108 2.00 3.60 20.73
N TYR A 109 1.79 2.28 20.82
CA TYR A 109 1.00 1.66 21.86
C TYR A 109 1.66 1.82 23.25
N ILE A 110 2.99 1.70 23.30
CA ILE A 110 3.77 1.91 24.52
C ILE A 110 3.80 3.39 24.92
N GLU A 111 4.09 4.29 23.97
CA GLU A 111 4.26 5.71 24.24
C GLU A 111 2.97 6.43 24.61
N LEU A 112 1.85 6.07 23.99
CA LEU A 112 0.54 6.70 24.21
C LEU A 112 -0.23 6.10 25.36
N ARG A 113 0.18 4.98 25.95
CA ARG A 113 -0.62 4.14 26.84
C ARG A 113 -1.81 3.50 26.11
N CYS A 114 -2.22 2.32 26.59
CA CYS A 114 -3.21 1.50 25.90
C CYS A 114 -4.59 2.18 25.75
N ASP A 115 -5.05 2.88 26.77
CA ASP A 115 -6.34 3.57 26.80
C ASP A 115 -6.41 4.71 25.75
N ILE A 116 -5.37 5.52 25.64
CA ILE A 116 -5.27 6.61 24.65
C ILE A 116 -5.12 6.02 23.25
N PHE A 117 -4.26 5.01 23.08
CA PHE A 117 -4.08 4.36 21.79
C PHE A 117 -5.40 3.80 21.22
N ILE A 118 -6.15 3.04 22.03
CA ILE A 118 -7.43 2.46 21.63
C ILE A 118 -8.44 3.55 21.25
N SER A 119 -8.42 4.69 21.95
CA SER A 119 -9.31 5.81 21.64
C SER A 119 -8.96 6.54 20.32
N LEU A 120 -7.67 6.61 19.99
CA LEU A 120 -7.18 7.27 18.76
C LEU A 120 -7.25 6.36 17.54
N PHE A 121 -7.02 5.06 17.71
CA PHE A 121 -6.92 4.06 16.64
C PHE A 121 -7.97 2.95 16.75
N PRO A 122 -9.26 3.24 16.99
CA PRO A 122 -10.25 2.17 17.13
C PRO A 122 -10.48 1.43 15.81
N VAL A 123 -10.36 2.13 14.68
CA VAL A 123 -10.56 1.58 13.33
C VAL A 123 -9.51 2.10 12.37
N LEU A 124 -8.82 1.18 11.73
CA LEU A 124 -7.83 1.44 10.69
C LEU A 124 -8.37 1.01 9.33
N LEU A 125 -8.26 1.87 8.34
CA LEU A 125 -8.57 1.58 6.95
C LEU A 125 -7.32 1.72 6.10
N THR A 126 -6.97 0.68 5.34
CA THR A 126 -5.76 0.67 4.53
C THR A 126 -6.02 0.11 3.14
N ASP A 127 -5.04 0.24 2.24
CA ASP A 127 -5.06 -0.44 0.95
C ASP A 127 -4.61 -1.91 1.08
N ASN A 128 -4.42 -2.55 -0.07
CA ASN A 128 -4.02 -3.94 -0.17
C ASN A 128 -2.48 -4.13 -0.23
N GLY A 129 -1.70 -3.21 0.29
CA GLY A 129 -0.25 -3.28 0.30
C GLY A 129 0.30 -4.51 1.03
N SER A 130 1.49 -4.99 0.61
CA SER A 130 2.15 -6.13 1.24
C SER A 130 2.62 -5.83 2.66
N GLU A 131 2.87 -4.57 2.97
CA GLU A 131 3.24 -4.06 4.29
C GLU A 131 2.12 -4.21 5.33
N PHE A 132 0.87 -4.33 4.87
CA PHE A 132 -0.30 -4.56 5.74
C PHE A 132 -0.75 -6.02 5.75
N SER A 133 0.12 -6.97 5.36
CA SER A 133 -0.21 -8.39 5.25
C SER A 133 -0.34 -9.14 6.58
N ASN A 134 0.07 -8.53 7.69
CA ASN A 134 -0.07 -9.12 9.01
C ASN A 134 -1.01 -8.30 9.92
N PRO A 135 -2.33 -8.29 9.65
CA PRO A 135 -3.28 -7.51 10.41
C PRO A 135 -3.37 -7.93 11.88
N LYS A 136 -3.20 -9.23 12.17
CA LYS A 136 -3.29 -9.73 13.56
C LYS A 136 -2.25 -9.08 14.47
N ALA A 137 -1.01 -8.92 14.00
CA ALA A 137 0.03 -8.28 14.80
C ALA A 137 -0.21 -6.77 15.01
N ILE A 138 -0.98 -6.12 14.11
CA ILE A 138 -1.40 -4.73 14.29
C ILE A 138 -2.60 -4.65 15.25
N GLU A 139 -3.55 -5.58 15.14
CA GLU A 139 -4.80 -5.58 15.92
C GLU A 139 -4.61 -5.97 17.38
N TYR A 140 -3.66 -6.85 17.68
CA TYR A 140 -3.48 -7.41 19.01
C TYR A 140 -2.13 -7.04 19.60
N ASP A 141 -2.10 -6.83 20.91
CA ASP A 141 -0.86 -6.65 21.67
C ASP A 141 -0.16 -7.99 21.95
N ALA A 142 1.02 -7.95 22.58
CA ALA A 142 1.79 -9.15 22.95
C ALA A 142 1.06 -10.05 23.96
N GLN A 143 0.09 -9.54 24.68
CA GLN A 143 -0.75 -10.26 25.65
C GLN A 143 -2.01 -10.87 25.01
N GLY A 144 -2.28 -10.56 23.73
CA GLY A 144 -3.45 -11.03 23.01
C GLY A 144 -4.70 -10.16 23.21
N ASN A 145 -4.58 -8.96 23.79
CA ASN A 145 -5.68 -8.02 23.89
C ASN A 145 -5.84 -7.26 22.58
N GLN A 146 -7.07 -7.09 22.13
CA GLN A 146 -7.35 -6.32 20.92
C GLN A 146 -7.17 -4.83 21.21
N ARG A 147 -6.29 -4.17 20.43
CA ARG A 147 -5.96 -2.73 20.55
C ARG A 147 -6.53 -1.87 19.41
N THR A 148 -6.85 -2.49 18.28
CA THR A 148 -7.44 -1.80 17.11
C THR A 148 -8.16 -2.81 16.23
N ARG A 149 -8.83 -2.35 15.18
CA ARG A 149 -9.41 -3.19 14.12
C ARG A 149 -9.03 -2.65 12.76
N ILE A 150 -8.50 -3.50 11.88
CA ILE A 150 -8.03 -3.12 10.55
C ILE A 150 -8.97 -3.65 9.46
N PHE A 151 -9.23 -2.81 8.45
CA PHE A 151 -9.99 -3.15 7.24
C PHE A 151 -9.24 -2.73 6.00
N TYR A 152 -9.53 -3.39 4.89
CA TYR A 152 -8.87 -3.17 3.61
C TYR A 152 -9.84 -2.61 2.58
N CYS A 153 -9.41 -1.59 1.85
CA CYS A 153 -10.10 -1.09 0.67
C CYS A 153 -10.08 -2.13 -0.45
N ASP A 154 -11.05 -2.05 -1.35
CA ASP A 154 -11.03 -2.85 -2.56
C ASP A 154 -9.89 -2.44 -3.49
N ALA A 155 -9.39 -3.40 -4.27
CA ALA A 155 -8.33 -3.12 -5.22
C ALA A 155 -8.82 -2.13 -6.29
N SER A 156 -8.01 -1.13 -6.60
CA SER A 156 -8.30 -0.11 -7.62
C SER A 156 -9.55 0.73 -7.33
N SER A 157 -9.86 0.97 -6.06
CA SER A 157 -11.00 1.79 -5.62
C SER A 157 -10.54 3.02 -4.81
N PRO A 158 -9.88 4.00 -5.46
CA PRO A 158 -9.26 5.14 -4.76
C PRO A 158 -10.28 5.96 -3.94
N GLY A 159 -11.51 6.11 -4.43
CA GLY A 159 -12.57 6.86 -3.73
C GLY A 159 -12.91 6.34 -2.32
N GLN A 160 -12.50 5.12 -1.96
CA GLN A 160 -12.71 4.56 -0.63
C GLN A 160 -11.78 5.17 0.45
N LYS A 161 -10.65 5.78 0.03
CA LYS A 161 -9.71 6.53 0.88
C LYS A 161 -9.67 8.04 0.52
N GLY A 162 -10.74 8.58 -0.02
CA GLY A 162 -10.78 9.95 -0.57
C GLY A 162 -10.35 11.07 0.38
N SER A 163 -10.36 10.84 1.70
CA SER A 163 -9.87 11.82 2.67
C SER A 163 -8.34 11.86 2.76
N ALA A 164 -7.67 10.72 2.59
CA ALA A 164 -6.20 10.68 2.60
C ALA A 164 -5.61 11.27 1.32
N GLU A 165 -6.24 11.03 0.18
CA GLU A 165 -5.77 11.53 -1.12
C GLU A 165 -5.77 13.06 -1.20
N LYS A 166 -6.77 13.74 -0.62
CA LYS A 166 -6.84 15.21 -0.57
C LYS A 166 -5.70 15.87 0.21
N ASN A 167 -5.09 15.15 1.15
CA ASN A 167 -4.00 15.69 1.99
C ASN A 167 -2.60 15.46 1.40
N HIS A 168 -2.51 14.77 0.25
CA HIS A 168 -1.25 14.56 -0.48
C HIS A 168 -1.04 15.60 -1.60
N GLU A 169 -2.01 16.46 -1.88
CA GLU A 169 -1.91 17.62 -2.78
C GLU A 169 -1.34 18.85 -2.05
#